data_0284b412e70bfebf44e641c93ee85c07
#
_entry.id   0284b412e70bfebf44e641c93ee85c07
#
_cell.length_a   1.000
_cell.length_b   1.000
_cell.length_c   1.000
_cell.angle_alpha   90.00
_cell.angle_beta   90.00
_cell.angle_gamma   90.00
#
_symmetry.space_group_name_H-M   'P 1'
#
loop_
_entity.id
_entity.type
_entity.pdbx_description
1 polymer ?
#
loop_
_entity_poly.entity_id
_entity_poly.type
_entity_poly.pdbx_seq_one_letter_code
_entity_poly.pdbx_strand_id
1 'polypeptide(L)'
;MSKQFDDAQLGKTLRMRGSDWTVVGIFESGDAHESELWTDVEVAQSSFGRTGYSSVLAGMQSEQSLKGLGAALKADPRLNLDVISQQEYFSAQTEQFRKTIGVLAIVVTSIMALGAIFAALNSMFAAVATRAKEIATLRAIGFGGFPVLVSVMIEALFLALVGGVIGALIAYVLFNNMSVSTIGANFTQVVFAFKVTPALVGIGLLISIAVGFIGGLIPATMAARQSVTTALRGA
;
A
#
# COMPACT_ATOMS: atom_id res chain seq x y z
N MET A 1 -21.00 -6.72 12.39
CA MET A 1 -21.49 -8.00 12.95
C MET A 1 -22.93 -8.32 12.53
N SER A 2 -23.93 -7.47 12.74
CA SER A 2 -25.35 -7.77 12.41
C SER A 2 -25.62 -8.20 10.96
N LYS A 3 -24.80 -7.77 10.01
CA LYS A 3 -24.90 -8.16 8.59
C LYS A 3 -24.25 -9.51 8.26
N GLN A 4 -23.47 -10.08 9.19
CA GLN A 4 -22.70 -11.32 8.97
C GLN A 4 -23.22 -12.50 9.79
N PHE A 5 -23.93 -12.24 10.87
CA PHE A 5 -24.47 -13.28 11.75
C PHE A 5 -25.97 -13.09 11.92
N ASP A 6 -26.73 -14.10 11.50
CA ASP A 6 -28.20 -14.07 11.59
C ASP A 6 -28.74 -13.95 13.01
N ASP A 7 -27.97 -14.38 13.99
CA ASP A 7 -28.33 -14.31 15.42
C ASP A 7 -27.98 -12.95 16.05
N ALA A 8 -27.24 -12.06 15.38
CA ALA A 8 -26.87 -10.73 15.85
C ALA A 8 -27.86 -9.62 15.44
N GLN A 9 -29.10 -9.97 15.12
CA GLN A 9 -30.16 -9.02 14.78
C GLN A 9 -30.85 -8.49 16.03
N LEU A 10 -31.46 -7.31 15.90
CA LEU A 10 -32.20 -6.67 16.98
C LEU A 10 -33.27 -7.60 17.55
N GLY A 11 -33.32 -7.75 18.86
CA GLY A 11 -34.26 -8.59 19.59
C GLY A 11 -33.91 -10.09 19.60
N LYS A 12 -32.86 -10.53 18.92
CA LYS A 12 -32.40 -11.93 18.99
C LYS A 12 -31.44 -12.13 20.17
N THR A 13 -31.26 -13.40 20.54
CA THR A 13 -30.44 -13.80 21.67
C THR A 13 -29.16 -14.46 21.17
N LEU A 14 -28.03 -13.91 21.61
CA LEU A 14 -26.69 -14.46 21.40
C LEU A 14 -26.26 -15.25 22.63
N ARG A 15 -25.84 -16.50 22.45
CA ARG A 15 -25.31 -17.31 23.55
C ARG A 15 -23.79 -17.22 23.62
N MET A 16 -23.28 -16.60 24.68
CA MET A 16 -21.85 -16.45 24.91
C MET A 16 -21.46 -16.96 26.30
N ARG A 17 -20.47 -17.87 26.36
CA ARG A 17 -20.01 -18.47 27.63
C ARG A 17 -21.10 -19.05 28.53
N GLY A 18 -22.19 -19.56 27.95
CA GLY A 18 -23.27 -20.15 28.73
C GLY A 18 -24.32 -19.16 29.22
N SER A 19 -24.14 -17.86 28.96
CA SER A 19 -25.13 -16.82 29.23
C SER A 19 -25.82 -16.38 27.94
N ASP A 20 -27.11 -16.09 28.05
CA ASP A 20 -27.93 -15.62 26.93
C ASP A 20 -27.98 -14.08 26.97
N TRP A 21 -27.63 -13.45 25.84
CA TRP A 21 -27.53 -12.01 25.68
C TRP A 21 -28.52 -11.53 24.63
N THR A 22 -29.42 -10.66 24.98
CA THR A 22 -30.40 -10.11 24.04
C THR A 22 -29.82 -8.86 23.35
N VAL A 23 -29.87 -8.83 22.02
CA VAL A 23 -29.45 -7.68 21.23
C VAL A 23 -30.49 -6.57 21.33
N VAL A 24 -30.16 -5.49 22.05
CA VAL A 24 -31.06 -4.36 22.30
C VAL A 24 -30.82 -3.17 21.36
N GLY A 25 -29.71 -3.16 20.64
CA GLY A 25 -29.35 -2.08 19.71
C GLY A 25 -28.25 -2.49 18.75
N ILE A 26 -28.19 -1.80 17.60
CA ILE A 26 -27.14 -1.94 16.60
C ILE A 26 -26.60 -0.54 16.34
N PHE A 27 -25.29 -0.38 16.34
CA PHE A 27 -24.59 0.86 16.02
C PHE A 27 -23.72 0.70 14.79
N GLU A 28 -23.49 1.80 14.08
CA GLU A 28 -22.54 1.90 12.97
C GLU A 28 -21.57 3.04 13.29
N SER A 29 -20.27 2.76 13.32
CA SER A 29 -19.23 3.73 13.64
C SER A 29 -18.29 4.04 12.47
N GLY A 30 -18.25 3.16 11.46
CA GLY A 30 -17.34 3.28 10.32
C GLY A 30 -15.87 3.07 10.66
N ASP A 31 -15.57 2.54 11.86
CA ASP A 31 -14.22 2.32 12.37
C ASP A 31 -14.05 0.91 12.98
N ALA A 32 -12.98 0.69 13.74
CA ALA A 32 -12.67 -0.60 14.36
C ALA A 32 -13.74 -1.09 15.36
N HIS A 33 -14.60 -0.22 15.86
CA HIS A 33 -15.64 -0.56 16.85
C HIS A 33 -16.82 -1.33 16.22
N GLU A 34 -16.94 -1.35 14.89
CA GLU A 34 -18.01 -2.11 14.21
C GLU A 34 -18.00 -3.61 14.47
N SER A 35 -16.88 -4.16 14.92
CA SER A 35 -16.73 -5.56 15.28
C SER A 35 -16.96 -5.86 16.76
N GLU A 36 -17.24 -4.85 17.57
CA GLU A 36 -17.38 -4.97 19.00
C GLU A 36 -18.82 -5.25 19.41
N LEU A 37 -18.98 -5.95 20.54
CA LEU A 37 -20.22 -6.11 21.26
C LEU A 37 -20.16 -5.25 22.52
N TRP A 38 -21.06 -4.28 22.62
CA TRP A 38 -21.12 -3.40 23.76
C TRP A 38 -22.20 -3.89 24.74
N THR A 39 -21.83 -4.00 25.98
CA THR A 39 -22.72 -4.46 27.05
C THR A 39 -22.38 -3.76 28.37
N ASP A 40 -23.24 -3.93 29.36
CA ASP A 40 -22.96 -3.48 30.71
C ASP A 40 -21.70 -4.16 31.28
N VAL A 41 -20.82 -3.37 31.89
CA VAL A 41 -19.52 -3.84 32.36
C VAL A 41 -19.60 -4.82 33.50
N GLU A 42 -20.55 -4.63 34.45
CA GLU A 42 -20.68 -5.51 35.61
C GLU A 42 -21.22 -6.88 35.19
N VAL A 43 -22.17 -6.89 34.25
CA VAL A 43 -22.71 -8.11 33.66
C VAL A 43 -21.63 -8.83 32.87
N ALA A 44 -20.82 -8.11 32.08
CA ALA A 44 -19.69 -8.68 31.36
C ALA A 44 -18.66 -9.29 32.30
N GLN A 45 -18.25 -8.55 33.32
CA GLN A 45 -17.25 -9.02 34.30
C GLN A 45 -17.72 -10.30 34.99
N SER A 46 -18.97 -10.35 35.47
CA SER A 46 -19.54 -11.54 36.11
C SER A 46 -19.62 -12.74 35.14
N SER A 47 -20.09 -12.53 33.92
CA SER A 47 -20.25 -13.60 32.93
C SER A 47 -18.93 -14.14 32.42
N PHE A 48 -17.92 -13.29 32.29
CA PHE A 48 -16.58 -13.67 31.83
C PHE A 48 -15.58 -13.98 32.93
N GLY A 49 -16.01 -13.92 34.22
CA GLY A 49 -15.17 -14.23 35.39
C GLY A 49 -13.99 -13.24 35.53
N ARG A 50 -14.18 -11.98 35.15
CA ARG A 50 -13.16 -10.93 35.22
C ARG A 50 -13.41 -10.06 36.44
N THR A 51 -12.35 -9.71 37.19
CA THR A 51 -12.42 -8.90 38.41
C THR A 51 -11.90 -7.48 38.22
N GLY A 52 -11.55 -7.08 37.01
CA GLY A 52 -10.98 -5.76 36.73
C GLY A 52 -11.11 -5.34 35.29
N TYR A 53 -10.67 -4.12 35.01
CA TYR A 53 -10.66 -3.53 33.66
C TYR A 53 -9.40 -3.92 32.91
N SER A 54 -9.52 -4.18 31.61
CA SER A 54 -8.36 -4.51 30.73
C SER A 54 -7.62 -3.25 30.31
N SER A 55 -8.32 -2.13 30.14
CA SER A 55 -7.74 -0.85 29.74
C SER A 55 -8.62 0.31 30.20
N VAL A 56 -8.03 1.47 30.30
CA VAL A 56 -8.72 2.75 30.59
C VAL A 56 -8.33 3.74 29.51
N LEU A 57 -9.31 4.32 28.83
CA LEU A 57 -9.11 5.40 27.89
C LEU A 57 -9.24 6.75 28.61
N ALA A 58 -8.17 7.55 28.58
CA ALA A 58 -8.14 8.86 29.21
C ALA A 58 -7.82 9.94 28.18
N GLY A 59 -8.61 11.04 28.20
CA GLY A 59 -8.32 12.23 27.39
C GLY A 59 -7.17 13.04 27.99
N MET A 60 -6.11 13.26 27.21
CA MET A 60 -4.94 14.04 27.66
C MET A 60 -4.87 15.38 26.92
N GLN A 61 -4.44 16.43 27.63
CA GLN A 61 -4.33 17.78 27.05
C GLN A 61 -3.12 17.95 26.14
N SER A 62 -2.06 17.16 26.35
CA SER A 62 -0.82 17.23 25.57
C SER A 62 -0.04 15.93 25.60
N GLU A 63 0.87 15.75 24.63
CA GLU A 63 1.80 14.62 24.62
C GLU A 63 2.77 14.62 25.81
N GLN A 64 3.10 15.80 26.36
CA GLN A 64 3.91 15.90 27.57
C GLN A 64 3.17 15.37 28.80
N SER A 65 1.87 15.62 28.89
CA SER A 65 1.02 15.08 29.98
C SER A 65 0.96 13.56 29.90
N LEU A 66 0.91 12.97 28.70
CA LEU A 66 0.97 11.53 28.51
C LEU A 66 2.29 10.93 29.00
N LYS A 67 3.42 11.54 28.64
CA LYS A 67 4.75 11.11 29.11
C LYS A 67 4.91 11.24 30.62
N GLY A 68 4.37 12.33 31.20
CA GLY A 68 4.37 12.56 32.65
C GLY A 68 3.55 11.49 33.39
N LEU A 69 2.37 11.16 32.91
CA LEU A 69 1.54 10.09 33.47
C LEU A 69 2.25 8.73 33.37
N GLY A 70 2.86 8.43 32.24
CA GLY A 70 3.62 7.19 32.06
C GLY A 70 4.79 7.07 33.04
N ALA A 71 5.53 8.16 33.28
CA ALA A 71 6.60 8.18 34.26
C ALA A 71 6.10 7.99 35.69
N ALA A 72 4.99 8.64 36.06
CA ALA A 72 4.39 8.53 37.38
C ALA A 72 3.88 7.11 37.69
N LEU A 73 3.22 6.46 36.72
CA LEU A 73 2.71 5.09 36.85
C LEU A 73 3.83 4.05 36.89
N LYS A 74 4.90 4.23 36.11
CA LYS A 74 6.09 3.36 36.19
C LYS A 74 6.87 3.49 37.50
N ALA A 75 6.76 4.62 38.18
CA ALA A 75 7.40 4.83 39.47
C ALA A 75 6.70 4.09 40.63
N ASP A 76 5.45 3.67 40.50
CA ASP A 76 4.74 2.89 41.50
C ASP A 76 4.87 1.38 41.23
N PRO A 77 5.68 0.64 42.02
CA PRO A 77 5.91 -0.79 41.78
C PRO A 77 4.68 -1.68 42.01
N ARG A 78 3.60 -1.12 42.56
CA ARG A 78 2.33 -1.85 42.73
C ARG A 78 1.47 -1.84 41.49
N LEU A 79 1.78 -0.98 40.52
CA LEU A 79 1.04 -0.83 39.28
C LEU A 79 1.89 -1.38 38.12
N ASN A 80 1.37 -2.40 37.46
CA ASN A 80 1.96 -2.91 36.22
C ASN A 80 1.09 -2.46 35.06
N LEU A 81 1.20 -1.16 34.72
CA LEU A 81 0.39 -0.51 33.69
C LEU A 81 1.29 0.12 32.65
N ASP A 82 0.96 -0.13 31.38
CA ASP A 82 1.56 0.56 30.24
C ASP A 82 0.68 1.72 29.80
N VAL A 83 1.31 2.89 29.60
CA VAL A 83 0.65 4.09 29.07
C VAL A 83 1.12 4.27 27.64
N ILE A 84 0.21 4.12 26.72
CA ILE A 84 0.46 4.27 25.28
C ILE A 84 -0.59 5.20 24.66
N SER A 85 -0.24 5.89 23.60
CA SER A 85 -1.22 6.67 22.86
C SER A 85 -2.20 5.75 22.11
N GLN A 86 -3.43 6.23 21.88
CA GLN A 86 -4.42 5.49 21.10
C GLN A 86 -3.88 5.14 19.71
N GLN A 87 -3.15 6.06 19.10
CA GLN A 87 -2.52 5.84 17.78
C GLN A 87 -1.46 4.73 17.84
N GLU A 88 -0.64 4.69 18.88
CA GLU A 88 0.37 3.65 19.09
C GLU A 88 -0.28 2.29 19.35
N TYR A 89 -1.34 2.24 20.16
CA TYR A 89 -2.11 1.03 20.43
C TYR A 89 -2.65 0.39 19.13
N PHE A 90 -3.34 1.17 18.28
CA PHE A 90 -3.87 0.65 17.03
C PHE A 90 -2.78 0.33 16.00
N SER A 91 -1.70 1.12 15.96
CA SER A 91 -0.58 0.82 15.07
C SER A 91 0.14 -0.47 15.45
N ALA A 92 0.30 -0.75 16.74
CA ALA A 92 0.89 -2.00 17.22
C ALA A 92 0.03 -3.23 16.86
N GLN A 93 -1.30 -3.12 16.94
CA GLN A 93 -2.20 -4.21 16.54
C GLN A 93 -2.11 -4.53 15.04
N THR A 94 -1.86 -3.52 14.22
CA THR A 94 -1.80 -3.67 12.77
C THR A 94 -0.37 -3.88 12.23
N GLU A 95 0.65 -3.76 13.08
CA GLU A 95 2.05 -3.81 12.65
C GLU A 95 2.42 -5.13 11.97
N GLN A 96 2.01 -6.26 12.55
CA GLN A 96 2.25 -7.59 11.98
C GLN A 96 1.61 -7.71 10.59
N PHE A 97 0.37 -7.29 10.46
CA PHE A 97 -0.36 -7.30 9.20
C PHE A 97 0.30 -6.38 8.17
N ARG A 98 0.67 -5.15 8.58
CA ARG A 98 1.38 -4.19 7.73
C ARG A 98 2.72 -4.73 7.22
N LYS A 99 3.50 -5.39 8.08
CA LYS A 99 4.76 -6.04 7.68
C LYS A 99 4.53 -7.13 6.64
N THR A 100 3.56 -8.00 6.87
CA THR A 100 3.24 -9.09 5.94
C THR A 100 2.78 -8.57 4.58
N ILE A 101 1.84 -7.61 4.56
CA ILE A 101 1.37 -6.98 3.32
C ILE A 101 2.50 -6.20 2.65
N GLY A 102 3.35 -5.52 3.43
CA GLY A 102 4.51 -4.79 2.90
C GLY A 102 5.49 -5.70 2.16
N VAL A 103 5.85 -6.84 2.73
CA VAL A 103 6.71 -7.84 2.09
C VAL A 103 6.05 -8.37 0.81
N LEU A 104 4.78 -8.74 0.87
CA LEU A 104 4.04 -9.23 -0.29
C LEU A 104 4.00 -8.17 -1.41
N ALA A 105 3.72 -6.91 -1.06
CA ALA A 105 3.71 -5.81 -2.01
C ALA A 105 5.08 -5.61 -2.68
N ILE A 106 6.18 -5.66 -1.93
CA ILE A 106 7.54 -5.55 -2.47
C ILE A 106 7.81 -6.69 -3.46
N VAL A 107 7.50 -7.93 -3.09
CA VAL A 107 7.72 -9.10 -3.96
C VAL A 107 6.93 -8.98 -5.26
N VAL A 108 5.62 -8.70 -5.16
CA VAL A 108 4.75 -8.55 -6.35
C VAL A 108 5.22 -7.39 -7.23
N THR A 109 5.51 -6.23 -6.64
CA THR A 109 5.99 -5.05 -7.38
C THR A 109 7.31 -5.34 -8.07
N SER A 110 8.23 -6.06 -7.43
CA SER A 110 9.51 -6.44 -8.03
C SER A 110 9.34 -7.35 -9.25
N ILE A 111 8.47 -8.36 -9.15
CA ILE A 111 8.16 -9.24 -10.29
C ILE A 111 7.52 -8.47 -11.42
N MET A 112 6.55 -7.58 -11.11
CA MET A 112 5.90 -6.73 -12.11
C MET A 112 6.89 -5.76 -12.76
N ALA A 113 7.82 -5.17 -12.00
CA ALA A 113 8.85 -4.28 -12.52
C ALA A 113 9.79 -5.02 -13.49
N LEU A 114 10.21 -6.25 -13.17
CA LEU A 114 10.99 -7.08 -14.08
C LEU A 114 10.22 -7.36 -15.38
N GLY A 115 8.95 -7.75 -15.30
CA GLY A 115 8.10 -7.95 -16.46
C GLY A 115 7.97 -6.68 -17.31
N ALA A 116 7.80 -5.53 -16.69
CA ALA A 116 7.73 -4.23 -17.35
C ALA A 116 9.04 -3.85 -18.05
N ILE A 117 10.21 -4.15 -17.45
CA ILE A 117 11.52 -3.95 -18.08
C ILE A 117 11.64 -4.79 -19.35
N PHE A 118 11.27 -6.09 -19.30
CA PHE A 118 11.30 -6.95 -20.50
C PHE A 118 10.33 -6.48 -21.58
N ALA A 119 9.13 -6.03 -21.19
CA ALA A 119 8.18 -5.47 -22.15
C ALA A 119 8.70 -4.19 -22.81
N ALA A 120 9.31 -3.29 -22.02
CA ALA A 120 9.93 -2.08 -22.51
C ALA A 120 11.11 -2.37 -23.45
N LEU A 121 11.99 -3.32 -23.09
CA LEU A 121 13.08 -3.78 -23.96
C LEU A 121 12.54 -4.26 -25.31
N ASN A 122 11.56 -5.15 -25.31
CA ASN A 122 10.99 -5.71 -26.55
C ASN A 122 10.35 -4.63 -27.42
N SER A 123 9.57 -3.73 -26.82
CA SER A 123 8.94 -2.61 -27.52
C SER A 123 9.96 -1.65 -28.11
N MET A 124 11.00 -1.30 -27.36
CA MET A 124 12.05 -0.39 -27.83
C MET A 124 12.94 -1.01 -28.90
N PHE A 125 13.22 -2.34 -28.82
CA PHE A 125 13.92 -3.04 -29.92
C PHE A 125 13.11 -2.99 -31.22
N ALA A 126 11.79 -3.22 -31.12
CA ALA A 126 10.92 -3.11 -32.31
C ALA A 126 10.91 -1.68 -32.88
N ALA A 127 10.80 -0.67 -32.02
CA ALA A 127 10.82 0.74 -32.41
C ALA A 127 12.14 1.14 -33.10
N VAL A 128 13.27 0.71 -32.54
CA VAL A 128 14.60 0.96 -33.15
C VAL A 128 14.75 0.21 -34.49
N ALA A 129 14.29 -1.03 -34.56
CA ALA A 129 14.37 -1.82 -35.82
C ALA A 129 13.57 -1.19 -36.95
N THR A 130 12.36 -0.68 -36.70
CA THR A 130 11.54 -0.02 -37.73
C THR A 130 12.17 1.27 -38.25
N ARG A 131 12.97 1.98 -37.41
CA ARG A 131 13.65 3.24 -37.79
C ARG A 131 15.13 3.06 -38.15
N ALA A 132 15.60 1.80 -38.29
CA ALA A 132 17.01 1.51 -38.52
C ALA A 132 17.60 2.25 -39.73
N LYS A 133 16.84 2.37 -40.84
CA LYS A 133 17.25 3.11 -42.04
C LYS A 133 17.38 4.61 -41.79
N GLU A 134 16.43 5.21 -41.07
CA GLU A 134 16.47 6.63 -40.73
C GLU A 134 17.69 6.95 -39.86
N ILE A 135 17.95 6.11 -38.87
CA ILE A 135 19.12 6.22 -38.00
C ILE A 135 20.41 6.08 -38.80
N ALA A 136 20.48 5.11 -39.73
CA ALA A 136 21.64 4.92 -40.57
C ALA A 136 21.87 6.10 -41.53
N THR A 137 20.83 6.69 -42.08
CA THR A 137 20.90 7.88 -42.93
C THR A 137 21.42 9.09 -42.15
N LEU A 138 20.89 9.35 -40.95
CA LEU A 138 21.39 10.42 -40.10
C LEU A 138 22.88 10.25 -39.76
N ARG A 139 23.30 9.02 -39.46
CA ARG A 139 24.71 8.71 -39.22
C ARG A 139 25.60 8.85 -40.46
N ALA A 140 25.09 8.52 -41.65
CA ALA A 140 25.82 8.70 -42.92
C ALA A 140 26.09 10.18 -43.22
N ILE A 141 25.18 11.09 -42.80
CA ILE A 141 25.31 12.55 -42.95
C ILE A 141 26.26 13.15 -41.91
N GLY A 142 26.73 12.35 -40.91
CA GLY A 142 27.72 12.78 -39.93
C GLY A 142 27.21 12.93 -38.50
N PHE A 143 25.94 12.59 -38.20
CA PHE A 143 25.48 12.56 -36.80
C PHE A 143 26.19 11.45 -36.04
N GLY A 144 26.70 11.77 -34.83
CA GLY A 144 27.32 10.82 -33.94
C GLY A 144 26.34 9.82 -33.31
N GLY A 145 26.85 8.74 -32.73
CA GLY A 145 26.01 7.78 -32.02
C GLY A 145 25.36 8.34 -30.74
N PHE A 146 25.99 9.32 -30.09
CA PHE A 146 25.47 9.92 -28.86
C PHE A 146 24.12 10.65 -29.03
N PRO A 147 23.90 11.51 -30.02
CA PRO A 147 22.58 12.08 -30.31
C PRO A 147 21.50 11.03 -30.54
N VAL A 148 21.83 9.93 -31.21
CA VAL A 148 20.90 8.79 -31.45
C VAL A 148 20.52 8.14 -30.09
N LEU A 149 21.51 7.86 -29.24
CA LEU A 149 21.28 7.31 -27.93
C LEU A 149 20.34 8.20 -27.11
N VAL A 150 20.62 9.50 -27.06
CA VAL A 150 19.82 10.48 -26.31
C VAL A 150 18.38 10.54 -26.84
N SER A 151 18.20 10.55 -28.16
CA SER A 151 16.87 10.56 -28.80
C SER A 151 16.04 9.34 -28.38
N VAL A 152 16.61 8.14 -28.48
CA VAL A 152 15.93 6.89 -28.09
C VAL A 152 15.65 6.85 -26.58
N MET A 153 16.57 7.36 -25.76
CA MET A 153 16.37 7.45 -24.31
C MET A 153 15.24 8.42 -23.93
N ILE A 154 15.17 9.57 -24.59
CA ILE A 154 14.07 10.54 -24.35
C ILE A 154 12.73 9.90 -24.72
N GLU A 155 12.66 9.18 -25.84
CA GLU A 155 11.44 8.46 -26.24
C GLU A 155 11.03 7.41 -25.21
N ALA A 156 11.97 6.60 -24.73
CA ALA A 156 11.72 5.60 -23.69
C ALA A 156 11.22 6.23 -22.37
N LEU A 157 11.86 7.31 -21.93
CA LEU A 157 11.47 8.03 -20.71
C LEU A 157 10.11 8.72 -20.86
N PHE A 158 9.82 9.27 -22.02
CA PHE A 158 8.52 9.88 -22.30
C PHE A 158 7.40 8.85 -22.25
N LEU A 159 7.58 7.67 -22.88
CA LEU A 159 6.62 6.57 -22.82
C LEU A 159 6.44 6.06 -21.38
N ALA A 160 7.52 5.94 -20.62
CA ALA A 160 7.47 5.53 -19.22
C ALA A 160 6.71 6.56 -18.36
N LEU A 161 6.93 7.85 -18.60
CA LEU A 161 6.21 8.92 -17.88
C LEU A 161 4.71 8.88 -18.21
N VAL A 162 4.34 8.80 -19.48
CA VAL A 162 2.94 8.72 -19.90
C VAL A 162 2.27 7.48 -19.31
N GLY A 163 2.91 6.31 -19.42
CA GLY A 163 2.42 5.07 -18.81
C GLY A 163 2.28 5.16 -17.29
N GLY A 164 3.26 5.78 -16.62
CA GLY A 164 3.24 6.03 -15.19
C GLY A 164 2.09 6.94 -14.74
N VAL A 165 1.84 8.03 -15.48
CA VAL A 165 0.72 8.94 -15.21
C VAL A 165 -0.63 8.24 -15.39
N ILE A 166 -0.79 7.48 -16.49
CA ILE A 166 -2.02 6.71 -16.73
C ILE A 166 -2.21 5.67 -15.63
N GLY A 167 -1.17 4.93 -15.25
CA GLY A 167 -1.22 3.95 -14.16
C GLY A 167 -1.58 4.59 -12.81
N ALA A 168 -1.00 5.74 -12.50
CA ALA A 168 -1.32 6.49 -11.28
C ALA A 168 -2.77 7.00 -11.28
N LEU A 169 -3.29 7.45 -12.43
CA LEU A 169 -4.67 7.90 -12.56
C LEU A 169 -5.65 6.73 -12.35
N ILE A 170 -5.39 5.58 -12.96
CA ILE A 170 -6.20 4.36 -12.79
C ILE A 170 -6.18 3.95 -11.30
N ALA A 171 -5.00 3.91 -10.68
CA ALA A 171 -4.87 3.56 -9.28
C ALA A 171 -5.64 4.53 -8.37
N TYR A 172 -5.59 5.84 -8.67
CA TYR A 172 -6.34 6.85 -7.92
C TYR A 172 -7.85 6.64 -8.03
N VAL A 173 -8.36 6.44 -9.25
CA VAL A 173 -9.82 6.28 -9.48
C VAL A 173 -10.36 5.00 -8.83
N LEU A 174 -9.61 3.90 -8.90
CA LEU A 174 -10.07 2.61 -8.41
C LEU A 174 -9.90 2.45 -6.88
N PHE A 175 -8.82 2.95 -6.31
CA PHE A 175 -8.45 2.62 -4.93
C PHE A 175 -8.60 3.78 -3.95
N ASN A 176 -8.70 5.05 -4.41
CA ASN A 176 -8.81 6.15 -3.46
C ASN A 176 -10.15 6.13 -2.74
N ASN A 177 -10.12 6.19 -1.40
CA ASN A 177 -11.27 6.06 -0.50
C ASN A 177 -11.98 4.68 -0.51
N MET A 178 -11.40 3.65 -1.14
CA MET A 178 -11.92 2.30 -1.02
C MET A 178 -11.62 1.77 0.38
N SER A 179 -12.64 1.38 1.13
CA SER A 179 -12.50 0.74 2.44
C SER A 179 -12.54 -0.77 2.31
N VAL A 180 -11.58 -1.43 2.92
CA VAL A 180 -11.52 -2.90 2.99
C VAL A 180 -11.47 -3.31 4.45
N SER A 181 -12.33 -4.24 4.83
CA SER A 181 -12.31 -4.85 6.16
C SER A 181 -11.60 -6.19 6.12
N THR A 182 -10.77 -6.46 7.09
CA THR A 182 -10.10 -7.74 7.28
C THR A 182 -10.12 -8.15 8.74
N ILE A 183 -9.92 -9.43 9.02
CA ILE A 183 -9.84 -9.94 10.38
C ILE A 183 -8.41 -9.76 10.88
N GLY A 184 -8.25 -8.98 11.95
CA GLY A 184 -6.97 -8.79 12.64
C GLY A 184 -6.53 -10.02 13.44
N ALA A 185 -5.33 -9.96 14.01
CA ALA A 185 -4.70 -11.07 14.75
C ALA A 185 -5.52 -11.57 15.94
N ASN A 186 -6.38 -10.75 16.51
CA ASN A 186 -7.25 -11.08 17.66
C ASN A 186 -8.71 -11.33 17.27
N PHE A 187 -8.96 -11.73 16.02
CA PHE A 187 -10.32 -11.89 15.46
C PHE A 187 -11.18 -10.61 15.47
N THR A 188 -10.55 -9.46 15.70
CA THR A 188 -11.22 -8.16 15.57
C THR A 188 -11.21 -7.74 14.10
N GLN A 189 -12.30 -7.13 13.66
CA GLN A 189 -12.39 -6.58 12.31
C GLN A 189 -11.57 -5.29 12.24
N VAL A 190 -10.60 -5.24 11.33
CA VAL A 190 -9.80 -4.05 11.08
C VAL A 190 -10.22 -3.47 9.74
N VAL A 191 -10.70 -2.23 9.76
CA VAL A 191 -11.14 -1.51 8.56
C VAL A 191 -9.99 -0.60 8.09
N PHE A 192 -9.58 -0.76 6.84
CA PHE A 192 -8.57 0.10 6.21
C PHE A 192 -9.22 0.94 5.12
N ALA A 193 -9.00 2.23 5.17
CA ALA A 193 -9.29 3.11 4.05
C ALA A 193 -8.01 3.30 3.21
N PHE A 194 -8.04 2.85 1.97
CA PHE A 194 -6.95 3.13 1.03
C PHE A 194 -6.94 4.61 0.67
N LYS A 195 -5.79 5.24 0.84
CA LYS A 195 -5.59 6.64 0.51
C LYS A 195 -4.42 6.78 -0.45
N VAL A 196 -4.71 7.14 -1.68
CA VAL A 196 -3.68 7.41 -2.68
C VAL A 196 -3.15 8.82 -2.42
N THR A 197 -1.98 8.90 -1.79
CA THR A 197 -1.34 10.18 -1.46
C THR A 197 -0.47 10.68 -2.61
N PRO A 198 -0.24 12.00 -2.74
CA PRO A 198 0.69 12.54 -3.74
C PRO A 198 2.10 11.97 -3.64
N ALA A 199 2.54 11.62 -2.42
CA ALA A 199 3.83 10.99 -2.20
C ALA A 199 3.90 9.59 -2.84
N LEU A 200 2.84 8.78 -2.73
CA LEU A 200 2.77 7.47 -3.39
C LEU A 200 2.76 7.59 -4.91
N VAL A 201 2.04 8.57 -5.45
CA VAL A 201 2.06 8.87 -6.88
C VAL A 201 3.46 9.25 -7.33
N GLY A 202 4.16 10.10 -6.58
CA GLY A 202 5.54 10.48 -6.86
C GLY A 202 6.50 9.27 -6.88
N ILE A 203 6.39 8.38 -5.91
CA ILE A 203 7.19 7.14 -5.87
C ILE A 203 6.86 6.25 -7.07
N GLY A 204 5.60 6.08 -7.41
CA GLY A 204 5.17 5.31 -8.58
C GLY A 204 5.74 5.85 -9.89
N LEU A 205 5.74 7.18 -10.08
CA LEU A 205 6.33 7.84 -11.24
C LEU A 205 7.86 7.66 -11.27
N LEU A 206 8.54 7.75 -10.14
CA LEU A 206 9.99 7.49 -10.06
C LEU A 206 10.33 6.05 -10.45
N ILE A 207 9.56 5.08 -9.98
CA ILE A 207 9.73 3.66 -10.37
C ILE A 207 9.49 3.50 -11.88
N SER A 208 8.44 4.11 -12.42
CA SER A 208 8.14 4.06 -13.85
C SER A 208 9.29 4.63 -14.69
N ILE A 209 9.84 5.78 -14.31
CA ILE A 209 10.99 6.40 -14.98
C ILE A 209 12.23 5.48 -14.87
N ALA A 210 12.48 4.88 -13.71
CA ALA A 210 13.60 3.96 -13.53
C ALA A 210 13.47 2.71 -14.43
N VAL A 211 12.28 2.13 -14.52
CA VAL A 211 11.97 1.01 -15.41
C VAL A 211 12.16 1.41 -16.88
N GLY A 212 11.66 2.58 -17.28
CA GLY A 212 11.85 3.11 -18.64
C GLY A 212 13.30 3.38 -18.97
N PHE A 213 14.08 3.91 -18.02
CA PHE A 213 15.51 4.13 -18.18
C PHE A 213 16.26 2.81 -18.40
N ILE A 214 16.04 1.81 -17.54
CA ILE A 214 16.70 0.50 -17.62
C ILE A 214 16.26 -0.22 -18.90
N GLY A 215 14.97 -0.25 -19.22
CA GLY A 215 14.41 -0.89 -20.41
C GLY A 215 14.83 -0.21 -21.72
N GLY A 216 15.03 1.12 -21.71
CA GLY A 216 15.46 1.88 -22.88
C GLY A 216 16.97 1.85 -23.13
N LEU A 217 17.80 1.63 -22.10
CA LEU A 217 19.25 1.79 -22.19
C LEU A 217 19.92 0.83 -23.16
N ILE A 218 19.54 -0.45 -23.15
CA ILE A 218 20.12 -1.47 -24.04
C ILE A 218 19.75 -1.20 -25.50
N PRO A 219 18.46 -1.01 -25.86
CA PRO A 219 18.08 -0.65 -27.23
C PRO A 219 18.73 0.65 -27.72
N ALA A 220 18.81 1.68 -26.86
CA ALA A 220 19.43 2.96 -27.20
C ALA A 220 20.92 2.82 -27.51
N THR A 221 21.66 2.03 -26.71
CA THR A 221 23.08 1.78 -26.96
C THR A 221 23.30 0.96 -28.23
N MET A 222 22.42 0.00 -28.50
CA MET A 222 22.49 -0.78 -29.77
C MET A 222 22.19 0.10 -31.00
N ALA A 223 21.17 0.95 -30.94
CA ALA A 223 20.89 1.93 -31.99
C ALA A 223 22.08 2.86 -32.25
N ALA A 224 22.71 3.36 -31.17
CA ALA A 224 23.88 4.22 -31.28
C ALA A 224 25.12 3.54 -31.89
N ARG A 225 25.25 2.22 -31.73
CA ARG A 225 26.38 1.44 -32.25
C ARG A 225 26.11 0.77 -33.61
N GLN A 226 24.91 0.85 -34.15
CA GLN A 226 24.54 0.22 -35.43
C GLN A 226 25.42 0.71 -36.57
N SER A 227 26.00 -0.22 -37.36
CA SER A 227 26.85 0.18 -38.49
C SER A 227 26.00 0.68 -39.67
N VAL A 228 26.40 1.79 -40.28
CA VAL A 228 25.71 2.40 -41.42
C VAL A 228 25.63 1.44 -42.59
N THR A 229 26.69 0.69 -42.84
CA THR A 229 26.79 -0.26 -43.98
C THR A 229 25.84 -1.44 -43.85
N THR A 230 25.66 -1.96 -42.63
CA THR A 230 24.78 -3.11 -42.40
C THR A 230 23.30 -2.70 -42.44
N ALA A 231 22.95 -1.53 -41.92
CA ALA A 231 21.58 -1.03 -41.92
C ALA A 231 21.07 -0.65 -43.33
N LEU A 232 21.96 -0.22 -44.24
CA LEU A 232 21.61 0.11 -45.62
C LEU A 232 21.62 -1.10 -46.58
N ARG A 233 22.33 -2.20 -46.21
CA ARG A 233 22.36 -3.43 -46.99
C ARG A 233 21.26 -4.43 -46.65
N GLY A 234 20.68 -4.38 -45.48
CA GLY A 234 19.64 -5.29 -44.99
C GLY A 234 18.22 -4.90 -45.40
N ALA A 235 18.07 -4.18 -46.50
CA ALA A 235 16.79 -3.69 -46.99
C ALA A 235 16.42 -4.34 -48.30
#